data_ed4add850649e9249bd4360afff91ff3
#
_entry.id   ed4add850649e9249bd4360afff91ff3
#
_cell.length_a   1.000
_cell.length_b   1.000
_cell.length_c   1.000
_cell.angle_alpha   90.00
_cell.angle_beta   90.00
_cell.angle_gamma   90.00
#
_symmetry.space_group_name_H-M   'P 1'
#
loop_
_entity.id
_entity.type
_entity.pdbx_description
1 polymer ?
#
loop_
_entity_poly.entity_id
_entity_poly.type
_entity_poly.pdbx_seq_one_letter_code
_entity_poly.pdbx_strand_id
1 'polypeptide(L)'
;LVSAYRYDSQHRLIGVTTADGRETSYRYDAFGRRISKTVDGLTTEFFWQGDQVVAENSPRHHRSYVYEPGSFRPLVMLDGEGPDARPFYYHLDHLGTPQELTNPAGQIVWSARYNGYGQLTELQHGGGEQLEQPLRFQGQYFDPESGLHYNRHRYYNPGTGRYLTPDPSKLAGGLNGYRYTVNPTGWVDPLGLACKCPGDIEADGPFSEIVPGGGLAAHEARGGHLMKKHIGRSEAQLRKRLDSEPHVPTASTFPDRATAESKVSSVLRMKETEIDEFLNKKLENKLLLQQSFPSPAGVGVIRKSGKLEPLSVVTLVLKKSKESPVGYNLLTGYVEKNEK
;
A
#
# COMPACT_ATOMS: atom_id res chain seq x y z
N LEU A 1 8.21 -10.93 -31.98
CA LEU A 1 8.84 -11.90 -31.10
C LEU A 1 7.79 -12.39 -30.12
N VAL A 2 7.44 -13.70 -30.15
CA VAL A 2 6.42 -14.29 -29.26
C VAL A 2 7.14 -14.90 -28.08
N SER A 3 6.82 -14.41 -26.86
CA SER A 3 7.17 -15.08 -25.63
C SER A 3 6.01 -15.99 -25.20
N ALA A 4 6.32 -17.18 -24.70
CA ALA A 4 5.32 -18.07 -24.12
C ALA A 4 5.27 -17.87 -22.61
N TYR A 5 4.07 -17.70 -22.06
CA TYR A 5 3.84 -17.51 -20.63
C TYR A 5 3.15 -18.75 -20.06
N ARG A 6 3.64 -19.25 -18.94
CA ARG A 6 3.03 -20.38 -18.20
C ARG A 6 2.49 -19.89 -16.87
N TYR A 7 1.26 -20.29 -16.55
CA TYR A 7 0.55 -19.89 -15.34
C TYR A 7 0.17 -21.14 -14.51
N ASP A 8 0.09 -20.95 -13.20
CA ASP A 8 -0.49 -21.96 -12.31
C ASP A 8 -2.03 -21.84 -12.25
N SER A 9 -2.66 -22.70 -11.45
CA SER A 9 -4.12 -22.71 -11.25
C SER A 9 -4.69 -21.47 -10.56
N GLN A 10 -3.81 -20.64 -9.98
CA GLN A 10 -4.17 -19.36 -9.35
C GLN A 10 -3.88 -18.15 -10.27
N HIS A 11 -3.63 -18.40 -11.58
CA HIS A 11 -3.28 -17.40 -12.57
C HIS A 11 -2.00 -16.63 -12.29
N ARG A 12 -1.07 -17.19 -11.46
CA ARG A 12 0.25 -16.60 -11.24
C ARG A 12 1.20 -17.05 -12.33
N LEU A 13 2.02 -16.13 -12.85
CA LEU A 13 3.02 -16.42 -13.86
C LEU A 13 4.15 -17.27 -13.23
N ILE A 14 4.29 -18.53 -13.65
CA ILE A 14 5.30 -19.45 -13.14
C ILE A 14 6.45 -19.67 -14.11
N GLY A 15 6.37 -19.18 -15.34
CA GLY A 15 7.47 -19.28 -16.30
C GLY A 15 7.25 -18.43 -17.53
N VAL A 16 8.38 -18.05 -18.13
CA VAL A 16 8.45 -17.34 -19.41
C VAL A 16 9.49 -18.04 -20.28
N THR A 17 9.11 -18.33 -21.52
CA THR A 17 10.07 -18.75 -22.56
C THR A 17 10.15 -17.64 -23.59
N THR A 18 11.32 -17.02 -23.73
CA THR A 18 11.57 -15.95 -24.71
C THR A 18 11.71 -16.52 -26.11
N ALA A 19 11.62 -15.67 -27.14
CA ALA A 19 11.69 -16.11 -28.54
C ALA A 19 13.03 -16.72 -28.95
N ASP A 20 14.10 -16.40 -28.24
CA ASP A 20 15.43 -16.99 -28.35
C ASP A 20 15.60 -18.29 -27.55
N GLY A 21 14.53 -18.79 -26.94
CA GLY A 21 14.48 -20.06 -26.24
C GLY A 21 14.96 -20.04 -24.79
N ARG A 22 15.30 -18.87 -24.23
CA ARG A 22 15.68 -18.77 -22.82
C ARG A 22 14.46 -19.00 -21.92
N GLU A 23 14.68 -19.74 -20.85
CA GLU A 23 13.63 -20.06 -19.89
C GLU A 23 13.85 -19.34 -18.56
N THR A 24 12.78 -18.76 -18.05
CA THR A 24 12.72 -18.19 -16.71
C THR A 24 11.62 -18.88 -15.93
N SER A 25 11.86 -19.17 -14.66
CA SER A 25 10.85 -19.71 -13.75
C SER A 25 10.71 -18.86 -12.50
N TYR A 26 9.48 -18.84 -11.96
CA TYR A 26 9.12 -18.06 -10.77
C TYR A 26 8.46 -18.96 -9.72
N ARG A 27 8.78 -18.72 -8.44
CA ARG A 27 8.19 -19.42 -7.31
C ARG A 27 7.54 -18.44 -6.34
N TYR A 28 6.46 -18.90 -5.71
CA TYR A 28 5.66 -18.07 -4.82
C TYR A 28 5.45 -18.77 -3.48
N ASP A 29 5.29 -17.97 -2.42
CA ASP A 29 4.86 -18.46 -1.11
C ASP A 29 3.33 -18.67 -1.06
N ALA A 30 2.84 -19.11 0.11
CA ALA A 30 1.42 -19.32 0.35
C ALA A 30 0.57 -18.04 0.26
N PHE A 31 1.18 -16.87 0.43
CA PHE A 31 0.54 -15.56 0.31
C PHE A 31 0.59 -15.01 -1.14
N GLY A 32 1.14 -15.78 -2.09
CA GLY A 32 1.28 -15.38 -3.48
C GLY A 32 2.39 -14.34 -3.72
N ARG A 33 3.33 -14.15 -2.79
CA ARG A 33 4.51 -13.30 -2.99
C ARG A 33 5.57 -14.09 -3.72
N ARG A 34 6.19 -13.51 -4.74
CA ARG A 34 7.28 -14.13 -5.48
C ARG A 34 8.52 -14.26 -4.59
N ILE A 35 8.90 -15.47 -4.23
CA ILE A 35 10.05 -15.74 -3.37
C ILE A 35 11.33 -16.04 -4.15
N SER A 36 11.22 -16.42 -5.42
CA SER A 36 12.40 -16.58 -6.26
C SER A 36 12.10 -16.43 -7.75
N LYS A 37 13.12 -16.05 -8.51
CA LYS A 37 13.18 -16.21 -9.96
C LYS A 37 14.47 -16.92 -10.36
N THR A 38 14.40 -17.80 -11.35
CA THR A 38 15.57 -18.47 -11.92
C THR A 38 15.65 -18.17 -13.40
N VAL A 39 16.77 -17.58 -13.83
CA VAL A 39 17.06 -17.21 -15.22
C VAL A 39 18.37 -17.88 -15.60
N ASP A 40 18.38 -18.68 -16.65
CA ASP A 40 19.59 -19.40 -17.13
C ASP A 40 20.31 -20.17 -16.00
N GLY A 41 19.55 -20.78 -15.08
CA GLY A 41 20.07 -21.52 -13.93
C GLY A 41 20.52 -20.68 -12.73
N LEU A 42 20.55 -19.35 -12.85
CA LEU A 42 20.87 -18.44 -11.74
C LEU A 42 19.58 -18.04 -11.01
N THR A 43 19.54 -18.30 -9.71
CA THR A 43 18.40 -17.98 -8.87
C THR A 43 18.62 -16.69 -8.09
N THR A 44 17.64 -15.79 -8.14
CA THR A 44 17.49 -14.65 -7.25
C THR A 44 16.37 -14.95 -6.26
N GLU A 45 16.65 -14.84 -4.97
CA GLU A 45 15.68 -14.98 -3.89
C GLU A 45 15.18 -13.60 -3.45
N PHE A 46 13.91 -13.50 -3.06
CA PHE A 46 13.28 -12.27 -2.63
C PHE A 46 12.78 -12.37 -1.19
N PHE A 47 13.08 -11.36 -0.39
CA PHE A 47 12.66 -11.25 0.99
C PHE A 47 11.64 -10.13 1.13
N TRP A 48 10.59 -10.40 1.91
CA TRP A 48 9.41 -9.57 2.00
C TRP A 48 9.15 -9.07 3.41
N GLN A 49 8.74 -7.81 3.50
CA GLN A 49 8.07 -7.27 4.68
C GLN A 49 6.65 -6.87 4.24
N GLY A 50 5.64 -7.68 4.64
CA GLY A 50 4.29 -7.56 4.12
C GLY A 50 4.23 -7.72 2.61
N ASP A 51 3.83 -6.67 1.90
CA ASP A 51 3.74 -6.63 0.43
C ASP A 51 4.91 -5.88 -0.25
N GLN A 52 5.95 -5.51 0.51
CA GLN A 52 7.17 -4.88 -0.01
C GLN A 52 8.32 -5.90 -0.12
N VAL A 53 9.04 -5.87 -1.23
CA VAL A 53 10.34 -6.53 -1.37
C VAL A 53 11.36 -5.68 -0.62
N VAL A 54 11.91 -6.21 0.47
CA VAL A 54 12.92 -5.49 1.29
C VAL A 54 14.34 -5.94 1.03
N ALA A 55 14.53 -7.11 0.42
CA ALA A 55 15.84 -7.56 0.00
C ALA A 55 15.76 -8.59 -1.15
N GLU A 56 16.85 -8.72 -1.85
CA GLU A 56 17.09 -9.77 -2.83
C GLU A 56 18.51 -10.32 -2.70
N ASN A 57 18.63 -11.61 -2.97
CA ASN A 57 19.90 -12.32 -2.91
C ASN A 57 20.10 -13.17 -4.18
N SER A 58 21.26 -13.04 -4.80
CA SER A 58 21.66 -13.84 -5.95
C SER A 58 23.15 -14.12 -5.91
N PRO A 59 23.67 -15.04 -6.73
CA PRO A 59 25.12 -15.24 -6.86
C PRO A 59 25.89 -14.01 -7.37
N ARG A 60 25.19 -12.98 -7.87
CA ARG A 60 25.78 -11.77 -8.45
C ARG A 60 25.71 -10.56 -7.55
N HIS A 61 24.72 -10.50 -6.66
CA HIS A 61 24.49 -9.34 -5.79
C HIS A 61 23.65 -9.70 -4.57
N HIS A 62 23.84 -8.94 -3.51
CA HIS A 62 22.97 -8.89 -2.33
C HIS A 62 22.46 -7.45 -2.22
N ARG A 63 21.17 -7.24 -2.22
CA ARG A 63 20.56 -5.89 -2.14
C ARG A 63 19.50 -5.83 -1.08
N SER A 64 19.45 -4.70 -0.40
CA SER A 64 18.37 -4.37 0.54
C SER A 64 17.79 -3.03 0.18
N TYR A 65 16.49 -2.87 0.39
CA TYR A 65 15.73 -1.67 0.06
C TYR A 65 15.11 -1.07 1.31
N VAL A 66 15.38 0.20 1.55
CA VAL A 66 14.74 0.99 2.61
C VAL A 66 13.70 1.88 1.98
N TYR A 67 12.49 1.81 2.48
CA TYR A 67 11.36 2.62 1.99
C TYR A 67 10.95 3.69 3.00
N GLU A 68 10.31 4.74 2.52
CA GLU A 68 9.62 5.70 3.36
C GLU A 68 8.54 4.96 4.16
N PRO A 69 8.45 5.20 5.49
CA PRO A 69 7.46 4.51 6.33
C PRO A 69 6.03 4.66 5.81
N GLY A 70 5.34 3.52 5.69
CA GLY A 70 3.96 3.51 5.21
C GLY A 70 3.78 3.69 3.70
N SER A 71 4.83 3.72 2.90
CA SER A 71 4.75 3.93 1.46
C SER A 71 5.62 2.94 0.68
N PHE A 72 5.42 2.85 -0.65
CA PHE A 72 6.28 2.09 -1.57
C PHE A 72 7.38 2.97 -2.21
N ARG A 73 7.67 4.13 -1.63
CA ARG A 73 8.70 5.07 -2.11
C ARG A 73 10.06 4.63 -1.59
N PRO A 74 10.99 4.19 -2.44
CA PRO A 74 12.31 3.79 -1.98
C PRO A 74 13.16 5.01 -1.59
N LEU A 75 13.90 4.91 -0.49
CA LEU A 75 14.82 5.94 0.00
C LEU A 75 16.27 5.56 -0.27
N VAL A 76 16.63 4.31 0.04
CA VAL A 76 18.02 3.83 -0.06
C VAL A 76 18.02 2.39 -0.57
N MET A 77 18.95 2.08 -1.44
CA MET A 77 19.37 0.72 -1.78
C MET A 77 20.75 0.48 -1.15
N LEU A 78 20.88 -0.61 -0.44
CA LEU A 78 22.17 -1.12 0.03
C LEU A 78 22.61 -2.25 -0.91
N ASP A 79 23.78 -2.14 -1.54
CA ASP A 79 24.34 -3.13 -2.45
C ASP A 79 25.61 -3.73 -1.83
N GLY A 80 25.58 -5.02 -1.52
CA GLY A 80 26.63 -5.75 -0.80
C GLY A 80 26.12 -6.42 0.47
N GLU A 81 27.02 -7.10 1.18
CA GLU A 81 26.70 -7.83 2.42
C GLU A 81 27.24 -7.12 3.67
N GLY A 82 26.45 -7.19 4.75
CA GLY A 82 26.86 -6.76 6.08
C GLY A 82 27.35 -5.31 6.15
N PRO A 83 28.42 -5.03 6.93
CA PRO A 83 28.90 -3.65 7.12
C PRO A 83 29.51 -3.02 5.86
N ASP A 84 29.90 -3.82 4.88
CA ASP A 84 30.54 -3.37 3.64
C ASP A 84 29.51 -3.04 2.54
N ALA A 85 28.21 -3.17 2.82
CA ALA A 85 27.16 -2.82 1.90
C ALA A 85 27.16 -1.31 1.60
N ARG A 86 27.20 -0.99 0.30
CA ARG A 86 27.30 0.41 -0.17
C ARG A 86 25.91 1.00 -0.32
N PRO A 87 25.62 2.16 0.31
CA PRO A 87 24.34 2.84 0.14
C PRO A 87 24.28 3.63 -1.16
N PHE A 88 23.10 3.57 -1.80
CA PHE A 88 22.73 4.40 -2.95
C PHE A 88 21.40 5.06 -2.65
N TYR A 89 21.33 6.38 -2.82
CA TYR A 89 20.18 7.21 -2.43
C TYR A 89 19.28 7.45 -3.64
N TYR A 90 17.99 7.18 -3.49
CA TYR A 90 16.99 7.38 -4.54
C TYR A 90 16.56 8.83 -4.66
N HIS A 91 16.51 9.33 -5.89
CA HIS A 91 15.83 10.57 -6.27
C HIS A 91 14.61 10.20 -7.11
N LEU A 92 13.44 10.59 -6.63
CA LEU A 92 12.16 10.14 -7.15
C LEU A 92 11.41 11.29 -7.84
N ASP A 93 10.54 10.94 -8.79
CA ASP A 93 9.53 11.88 -9.27
C ASP A 93 8.37 12.03 -8.28
N HIS A 94 7.35 12.80 -8.67
CA HIS A 94 6.16 13.04 -7.86
C HIS A 94 5.32 11.77 -7.61
N LEU A 95 5.43 10.75 -8.47
CA LEU A 95 4.78 9.43 -8.31
C LEU A 95 5.59 8.47 -7.43
N GLY A 96 6.80 8.84 -7.00
CA GLY A 96 7.72 7.95 -6.29
C GLY A 96 8.49 7.00 -7.21
N THR A 97 8.60 7.33 -8.50
CA THR A 97 9.37 6.53 -9.47
C THR A 97 10.83 6.94 -9.42
N PRO A 98 11.78 5.99 -9.30
CA PRO A 98 13.21 6.29 -9.34
C PRO A 98 13.64 6.95 -10.65
N GLN A 99 14.21 8.15 -10.56
CA GLN A 99 14.78 8.89 -11.69
C GLN A 99 16.32 8.82 -11.67
N GLU A 100 16.91 8.91 -10.48
CA GLU A 100 18.37 8.87 -10.29
C GLU A 100 18.73 8.14 -9.00
N LEU A 101 19.93 7.56 -8.97
CA LEU A 101 20.59 7.12 -7.75
C LEU A 101 21.93 7.82 -7.62
N THR A 102 22.23 8.29 -6.40
CA THR A 102 23.53 8.85 -6.05
C THR A 102 24.27 7.96 -5.06
N ASN A 103 25.61 7.92 -5.18
CA ASN A 103 26.47 7.32 -4.18
C ASN A 103 26.68 8.28 -2.97
N PRO A 104 27.38 7.86 -1.90
CA PRO A 104 27.66 8.72 -0.73
C PRO A 104 28.43 10.01 -1.03
N ALA A 105 29.15 10.06 -2.15
CA ALA A 105 29.86 11.25 -2.62
C ALA A 105 28.94 12.23 -3.38
N GLY A 106 27.64 11.92 -3.52
CA GLY A 106 26.68 12.73 -4.25
C GLY A 106 26.79 12.60 -5.79
N GLN A 107 27.55 11.66 -6.30
CA GLN A 107 27.67 11.44 -7.75
C GLN A 107 26.49 10.61 -8.24
N ILE A 108 25.90 10.99 -9.37
CA ILE A 108 24.86 10.20 -10.03
C ILE A 108 25.53 8.98 -10.66
N VAL A 109 25.14 7.78 -10.19
CA VAL A 109 25.68 6.50 -10.66
C VAL A 109 24.69 5.75 -11.57
N TRP A 110 23.41 6.10 -11.49
CA TRP A 110 22.35 5.57 -12.33
C TRP A 110 21.31 6.66 -12.56
N SER A 111 20.82 6.80 -13.79
CA SER A 111 19.68 7.67 -14.10
C SER A 111 18.81 7.06 -15.21
N ALA A 112 17.50 7.33 -15.14
CA ALA A 112 16.53 6.77 -16.07
C ALA A 112 15.44 7.79 -16.43
N ARG A 113 14.92 7.67 -17.66
CA ARG A 113 13.70 8.37 -18.10
C ARG A 113 12.67 7.38 -18.56
N TYR A 114 11.42 7.70 -18.36
CA TYR A 114 10.28 6.84 -18.65
C TYR A 114 9.24 7.57 -19.51
N ASN A 115 8.51 6.80 -20.33
CA ASN A 115 7.28 7.30 -20.90
C ASN A 115 6.15 7.30 -19.86
N GLY A 116 4.97 7.84 -20.21
CA GLY A 116 3.83 7.95 -19.28
C GLY A 116 3.32 6.61 -18.71
N TYR A 117 3.67 5.47 -19.31
CA TYR A 117 3.31 4.13 -18.84
C TYR A 117 4.48 3.38 -18.19
N GLY A 118 5.56 4.07 -17.86
CA GLY A 118 6.68 3.50 -17.09
C GLY A 118 7.64 2.64 -17.93
N GLN A 119 7.54 2.66 -19.24
CA GLN A 119 8.55 2.05 -20.10
C GLN A 119 9.80 2.91 -20.09
N LEU A 120 10.94 2.27 -19.80
CA LEU A 120 12.24 2.91 -19.85
C LEU A 120 12.54 3.41 -21.27
N THR A 121 12.82 4.69 -21.43
CA THR A 121 13.18 5.33 -22.71
C THR A 121 14.66 5.69 -22.77
N GLU A 122 15.28 5.96 -21.65
CA GLU A 122 16.69 6.29 -21.53
C GLU A 122 17.24 5.72 -20.23
N LEU A 123 18.47 5.17 -20.29
CA LEU A 123 19.21 4.67 -19.14
C LEU A 123 20.66 5.11 -19.27
N GLN A 124 21.18 5.73 -18.20
CA GLN A 124 22.58 6.13 -18.13
C GLN A 124 23.21 5.61 -16.84
N HIS A 125 24.45 5.17 -16.95
CA HIS A 125 25.30 4.80 -15.83
C HIS A 125 26.43 5.82 -15.69
N GLY A 126 26.68 6.26 -14.45
CA GLY A 126 27.71 7.22 -14.10
C GLY A 126 28.75 6.65 -13.13
N GLY A 127 29.79 7.42 -12.84
CA GLY A 127 30.78 7.05 -11.82
C GLY A 127 31.61 5.80 -12.11
N GLY A 128 31.57 5.26 -13.34
CA GLY A 128 32.26 4.01 -13.69
C GLY A 128 31.56 2.75 -13.14
N GLU A 129 30.39 2.88 -12.56
CA GLU A 129 29.59 1.78 -12.01
C GLU A 129 28.49 1.35 -13.00
N GLN A 130 28.30 0.03 -13.16
CA GLN A 130 27.13 -0.52 -13.86
C GLN A 130 26.13 -1.01 -12.84
N LEU A 131 25.52 -0.08 -12.12
CA LEU A 131 24.55 -0.38 -11.10
C LEU A 131 23.21 -0.80 -11.74
N GLU A 132 22.76 -2.01 -11.48
CA GLU A 132 21.42 -2.44 -11.84
C GLU A 132 20.41 -1.98 -10.78
N GLN A 133 19.32 -1.35 -11.20
CA GLN A 133 18.25 -0.89 -10.34
C GLN A 133 16.90 -1.36 -10.90
N PRO A 134 16.22 -2.32 -10.24
CA PRO A 134 15.03 -2.96 -10.78
C PRO A 134 13.71 -2.26 -10.41
N LEU A 135 13.68 -1.37 -9.41
CA LEU A 135 12.43 -0.72 -8.99
C LEU A 135 11.92 0.24 -10.08
N ARG A 136 10.59 0.25 -10.29
CA ARG A 136 9.89 1.06 -11.29
C ARG A 136 8.82 1.91 -10.61
N PHE A 137 7.60 1.96 -11.13
CA PHE A 137 6.49 2.56 -10.39
C PHE A 137 6.33 1.91 -9.03
N GLN A 138 5.74 2.58 -8.06
CA GLN A 138 5.58 2.06 -6.71
C GLN A 138 5.05 0.62 -6.73
N GLY A 139 5.74 -0.28 -6.02
CA GLY A 139 5.41 -1.71 -5.96
C GLY A 139 5.87 -2.55 -7.16
N GLN A 140 6.49 -1.95 -8.19
CA GLN A 140 6.94 -2.64 -9.39
C GLN A 140 8.43 -3.01 -9.32
N TYR A 141 8.73 -4.24 -9.72
CA TYR A 141 10.07 -4.78 -9.89
C TYR A 141 10.27 -5.22 -11.35
N PHE A 142 11.24 -4.65 -12.05
CA PHE A 142 11.54 -4.94 -13.45
C PHE A 142 12.29 -6.25 -13.61
N ASP A 143 11.80 -7.08 -14.50
CA ASP A 143 12.43 -8.33 -14.91
C ASP A 143 13.00 -8.19 -16.34
N PRO A 144 14.32 -7.95 -16.49
CA PRO A 144 14.94 -7.66 -17.79
C PRO A 144 14.80 -8.82 -18.79
N GLU A 145 14.74 -10.05 -18.31
CA GLU A 145 14.58 -11.25 -19.13
C GLU A 145 13.24 -11.33 -19.85
N SER A 146 12.19 -10.75 -19.28
CA SER A 146 10.84 -10.75 -19.86
C SER A 146 10.39 -9.38 -20.37
N GLY A 147 11.05 -8.31 -19.92
CA GLY A 147 10.63 -6.92 -20.16
C GLY A 147 9.39 -6.52 -19.36
N LEU A 148 8.95 -7.35 -18.42
CA LEU A 148 7.78 -7.13 -17.59
C LEU A 148 8.15 -6.52 -16.24
N HIS A 149 7.15 -5.90 -15.59
CA HIS A 149 7.26 -5.49 -14.20
C HIS A 149 6.42 -6.43 -13.33
N TYR A 150 7.05 -7.13 -12.39
CA TYR A 150 6.33 -7.84 -11.35
C TYR A 150 5.71 -6.82 -10.39
N ASN A 151 4.41 -6.86 -10.21
CA ASN A 151 3.65 -5.93 -9.39
C ASN A 151 2.74 -6.70 -8.42
N ARG A 152 3.35 -7.35 -7.44
CA ARG A 152 2.77 -8.14 -6.35
C ARG A 152 1.76 -9.22 -6.82
N HIS A 153 0.55 -8.83 -7.23
CA HIS A 153 -0.50 -9.77 -7.67
C HIS A 153 -0.54 -9.99 -9.18
N ARG A 154 0.06 -9.11 -9.96
CA ARG A 154 0.03 -9.17 -11.43
C ARG A 154 1.39 -8.83 -12.05
N TYR A 155 1.53 -9.16 -13.31
CA TYR A 155 2.65 -8.68 -14.14
C TYR A 155 2.16 -7.59 -15.09
N TYR A 156 2.87 -6.48 -15.07
CA TYR A 156 2.59 -5.31 -15.88
C TYR A 156 3.52 -5.26 -17.09
N ASN A 157 2.98 -4.98 -18.26
CA ASN A 157 3.73 -4.75 -19.49
C ASN A 157 3.78 -3.24 -19.79
N PRO A 158 4.94 -2.58 -19.57
CA PRO A 158 5.05 -1.13 -19.77
C PRO A 158 4.97 -0.73 -21.26
N GLY A 159 5.30 -1.64 -22.19
CA GLY A 159 5.21 -1.40 -23.63
C GLY A 159 3.75 -1.31 -24.13
N THR A 160 2.81 -1.97 -23.44
CA THR A 160 1.37 -1.92 -23.76
C THR A 160 0.55 -1.12 -22.77
N GLY A 161 1.14 -0.73 -21.63
CA GLY A 161 0.47 -0.01 -20.55
C GLY A 161 -0.60 -0.84 -19.82
N ARG A 162 -0.47 -2.19 -19.81
CA ARG A 162 -1.51 -3.11 -19.30
C ARG A 162 -0.94 -4.24 -18.47
N TYR A 163 -1.77 -4.78 -17.58
CA TYR A 163 -1.50 -6.06 -16.94
C TYR A 163 -1.70 -7.24 -17.88
N LEU A 164 -0.98 -8.34 -17.67
CA LEU A 164 -1.12 -9.57 -18.48
C LEU A 164 -2.34 -10.40 -18.10
N THR A 165 -2.79 -10.30 -16.85
CA THR A 165 -3.93 -11.06 -16.31
C THR A 165 -5.03 -10.12 -15.83
N PRO A 166 -6.30 -10.57 -15.83
CA PRO A 166 -7.39 -9.77 -15.30
C PRO A 166 -7.21 -9.52 -13.80
N ASP A 167 -7.83 -8.45 -13.32
CA ASP A 167 -7.76 -8.05 -11.92
C ASP A 167 -8.35 -9.12 -11.00
N PRO A 168 -7.60 -9.65 -10.00
CA PRO A 168 -8.14 -10.58 -9.02
C PRO A 168 -9.28 -10.00 -8.18
N SER A 169 -9.32 -8.66 -8.01
CA SER A 169 -10.40 -7.94 -7.33
C SER A 169 -11.69 -7.84 -8.18
N LYS A 170 -11.67 -8.38 -9.40
CA LYS A 170 -12.79 -8.40 -10.35
C LYS A 170 -13.31 -6.98 -10.64
N LEU A 171 -14.63 -6.75 -10.51
CA LEU A 171 -15.24 -5.45 -10.77
C LEU A 171 -14.85 -4.36 -9.77
N ALA A 172 -14.30 -4.72 -8.60
CA ALA A 172 -13.78 -3.72 -7.66
C ALA A 172 -12.56 -2.96 -8.22
N GLY A 173 -11.77 -3.59 -9.12
CA GLY A 173 -10.68 -2.95 -9.86
C GLY A 173 -11.16 -2.14 -11.09
N GLY A 174 -12.46 -2.11 -11.37
CA GLY A 174 -13.08 -1.41 -12.51
C GLY A 174 -13.49 -2.33 -13.65
N LEU A 175 -14.19 -1.77 -14.67
CA LEU A 175 -14.71 -2.54 -15.80
C LEU A 175 -13.62 -3.13 -16.71
N ASN A 176 -12.47 -2.47 -16.81
CA ASN A 176 -11.34 -2.97 -17.58
C ASN A 176 -10.33 -3.65 -16.64
N GLY A 177 -10.48 -4.96 -16.46
CA GLY A 177 -9.64 -5.76 -15.55
C GLY A 177 -8.14 -5.81 -15.91
N TYR A 178 -7.72 -5.29 -17.06
CA TYR A 178 -6.31 -5.27 -17.49
C TYR A 178 -5.66 -3.90 -17.36
N ARG A 179 -6.41 -2.87 -16.95
CA ARG A 179 -5.91 -1.51 -16.84
C ARG A 179 -4.95 -1.37 -15.66
N TYR A 180 -3.85 -0.62 -15.85
CA TYR A 180 -2.95 -0.24 -14.77
C TYR A 180 -3.62 0.81 -13.87
N THR A 181 -3.86 2.01 -14.39
CA THR A 181 -4.54 3.11 -13.70
C THR A 181 -5.41 3.90 -14.67
N VAL A 182 -6.26 4.78 -14.16
CA VAL A 182 -7.05 5.71 -15.00
C VAL A 182 -6.20 6.84 -15.56
N ASN A 183 -5.16 7.23 -14.83
CA ASN A 183 -4.19 8.25 -15.24
C ASN A 183 -2.80 7.87 -14.72
N PRO A 184 -1.91 7.28 -15.54
CA PRO A 184 -0.59 6.83 -15.12
C PRO A 184 0.39 7.96 -14.80
N THR A 185 0.05 9.23 -15.08
CA THR A 185 0.85 10.40 -14.72
C THR A 185 0.44 11.02 -13.39
N GLY A 186 -0.59 10.50 -12.74
CA GLY A 186 -1.09 11.03 -11.46
C GLY A 186 -1.55 9.95 -10.47
N TRP A 187 -1.55 8.68 -10.90
CA TRP A 187 -2.04 7.56 -10.11
C TRP A 187 -1.07 6.39 -10.18
N VAL A 188 -0.99 5.61 -9.10
CA VAL A 188 -0.19 4.40 -9.01
C VAL A 188 -1.03 3.22 -8.51
N ASP A 189 -0.57 2.00 -8.80
CA ASP A 189 -1.16 0.75 -8.33
C ASP A 189 -0.06 -0.15 -7.74
N PRO A 190 0.32 0.03 -6.46
CA PRO A 190 1.45 -0.65 -5.86
C PRO A 190 1.28 -2.17 -5.71
N LEU A 191 0.04 -2.64 -5.67
CA LEU A 191 -0.26 -4.06 -5.46
C LEU A 191 -0.72 -4.78 -6.73
N GLY A 192 -1.02 -4.05 -7.80
CA GLY A 192 -1.63 -4.64 -8.97
C GLY A 192 -3.09 -5.04 -8.75
N LEU A 193 -3.86 -4.29 -7.95
CA LEU A 193 -5.27 -4.58 -7.63
C LEU A 193 -6.20 -3.39 -7.88
N ALA A 194 -5.85 -2.21 -7.38
CA ALA A 194 -6.65 -1.00 -7.50
C ALA A 194 -5.73 0.21 -7.56
N CYS A 195 -6.03 1.13 -8.47
CA CYS A 195 -5.25 2.36 -8.59
C CYS A 195 -5.57 3.34 -7.45
N LYS A 196 -4.52 4.01 -6.95
CA LYS A 196 -4.61 5.06 -5.92
C LYS A 196 -3.92 6.33 -6.41
N CYS A 197 -4.36 7.50 -5.93
CA CYS A 197 -3.60 8.73 -6.04
C CYS A 197 -2.35 8.66 -5.13
N PRO A 198 -1.22 9.31 -5.47
CA PRO A 198 -0.02 9.31 -4.64
C PRO A 198 -0.27 9.76 -3.19
N GLY A 199 -1.16 10.75 -2.98
CA GLY A 199 -1.56 11.20 -1.65
C GLY A 199 -2.40 10.18 -0.85
N ASP A 200 -3.10 9.28 -1.54
CA ASP A 200 -3.84 8.19 -0.89
C ASP A 200 -2.91 7.08 -0.39
N ILE A 201 -1.73 6.95 -1.00
CA ILE A 201 -0.74 5.92 -0.65
C ILE A 201 0.05 6.34 0.58
N GLU A 202 0.36 7.62 0.72
CA GLU A 202 1.02 8.16 1.92
C GLU A 202 0.13 8.03 3.17
N ALA A 203 -1.20 8.01 2.96
CA ALA A 203 -2.18 7.84 4.03
C ALA A 203 -2.49 6.36 4.35
N ASP A 204 -2.30 5.46 3.37
CA ASP A 204 -2.56 4.02 3.51
C ASP A 204 -1.21 3.29 3.52
N GLY A 205 -0.57 3.10 4.64
CA GLY A 205 0.64 2.29 4.74
C GLY A 205 0.48 0.91 4.06
N PRO A 206 1.56 0.21 3.71
CA PRO A 206 1.55 -1.03 2.94
C PRO A 206 0.76 -2.17 3.61
N PHE A 207 0.29 -1.96 4.82
CA PHE A 207 -0.43 -2.93 5.65
C PHE A 207 -1.80 -2.44 6.10
N SER A 208 -2.34 -1.34 5.56
CA SER A 208 -3.66 -0.90 5.98
C SER A 208 -4.68 -1.87 5.40
N GLU A 209 -5.29 -2.67 6.28
CA GLU A 209 -6.50 -3.37 5.93
C GLU A 209 -7.57 -2.35 5.56
N ILE A 210 -8.04 -2.42 4.33
CA ILE A 210 -9.15 -1.58 3.89
C ILE A 210 -10.38 -1.96 4.72
N VAL A 211 -10.99 -0.99 5.35
CA VAL A 211 -12.25 -1.16 6.10
C VAL A 211 -13.30 -1.82 5.19
N PRO A 212 -13.95 -2.93 5.62
CA PRO A 212 -14.97 -3.61 4.85
C PRO A 212 -16.02 -2.65 4.30
N GLY A 213 -16.36 -2.79 3.03
CA GLY A 213 -17.29 -1.88 2.33
C GLY A 213 -16.61 -0.84 1.45
N GLY A 214 -15.31 -1.01 1.17
CA GLY A 214 -14.54 -0.20 0.23
C GLY A 214 -13.67 0.87 0.87
N GLY A 215 -13.31 0.70 2.15
CA GLY A 215 -12.43 1.60 2.91
C GLY A 215 -13.14 2.81 3.50
N LEU A 216 -12.43 3.56 4.34
CA LEU A 216 -12.97 4.75 5.00
C LEU A 216 -13.48 5.81 4.01
N ALA A 217 -12.80 5.98 2.87
CA ALA A 217 -13.21 6.93 1.83
C ALA A 217 -14.58 6.58 1.22
N ALA A 218 -14.85 5.29 0.98
CA ALA A 218 -16.13 4.85 0.46
C ALA A 218 -17.27 5.05 1.48
N HIS A 219 -16.99 4.84 2.76
CA HIS A 219 -17.96 5.16 3.83
C HIS A 219 -18.22 6.67 3.94
N GLU A 220 -17.19 7.49 3.78
CA GLU A 220 -17.33 8.95 3.80
C GLU A 220 -18.12 9.47 2.59
N ALA A 221 -17.92 8.91 1.40
CA ALA A 221 -18.72 9.21 0.21
C ALA A 221 -20.21 8.88 0.39
N ARG A 222 -20.54 7.90 1.23
CA ARG A 222 -21.90 7.53 1.61
C ARG A 222 -22.42 8.25 2.86
N GLY A 223 -21.82 9.39 3.23
CA GLY A 223 -22.25 10.26 4.33
C GLY A 223 -21.57 10.02 5.69
N GLY A 224 -20.50 9.25 5.75
CA GLY A 224 -19.59 9.20 6.89
C GLY A 224 -18.76 10.47 7.03
N HIS A 225 -18.05 10.62 8.14
CA HIS A 225 -17.19 11.80 8.38
C HIS A 225 -15.96 11.48 9.25
N LEU A 226 -15.55 10.21 9.33
CA LEU A 226 -14.41 9.81 10.14
C LEU A 226 -13.12 10.47 9.65
N MET A 227 -12.81 10.38 8.36
CA MET A 227 -11.60 10.96 7.80
C MET A 227 -11.57 12.48 7.98
N LYS A 228 -12.66 13.15 7.61
CA LYS A 228 -12.78 14.60 7.67
C LYS A 228 -12.67 15.17 9.09
N LYS A 229 -13.11 14.44 10.12
CA LYS A 229 -13.17 14.94 11.50
C LYS A 229 -12.12 14.34 12.45
N HIS A 230 -11.63 13.15 12.17
CA HIS A 230 -10.89 12.35 13.16
C HIS A 230 -9.54 11.79 12.68
N ILE A 231 -8.99 12.27 11.57
CA ILE A 231 -7.66 11.84 11.09
C ILE A 231 -6.72 13.03 10.94
N GLY A 232 -5.48 12.89 11.46
CA GLY A 232 -4.39 13.83 11.24
C GLY A 232 -4.65 15.25 11.79
N ARG A 233 -5.46 15.39 12.85
CA ARG A 233 -5.77 16.69 13.43
C ARG A 233 -4.68 17.17 14.37
N SER A 234 -4.22 18.41 14.18
CA SER A 234 -3.30 19.05 15.11
C SER A 234 -3.97 19.35 16.46
N GLU A 235 -3.18 19.49 17.51
CA GLU A 235 -3.69 19.86 18.84
C GLU A 235 -4.51 21.16 18.80
N ALA A 236 -4.06 22.17 18.02
CA ALA A 236 -4.79 23.42 17.85
C ALA A 236 -6.19 23.20 17.24
N GLN A 237 -6.31 22.28 16.26
CA GLN A 237 -7.58 21.92 15.64
C GLN A 237 -8.50 21.17 16.62
N LEU A 238 -7.92 20.28 17.47
CA LEU A 238 -8.68 19.58 18.50
C LEU A 238 -9.21 20.54 19.57
N ARG A 239 -8.39 21.49 20.02
CA ARG A 239 -8.82 22.56 20.98
C ARG A 239 -9.91 23.42 20.38
N LYS A 240 -9.75 23.90 19.14
CA LYS A 240 -10.79 24.69 18.43
C LYS A 240 -12.11 23.92 18.34
N ARG A 241 -12.05 22.60 18.12
CA ARG A 241 -13.25 21.76 18.08
C ARG A 241 -13.94 21.69 19.45
N LEU A 242 -13.19 21.56 20.55
CA LEU A 242 -13.75 21.60 21.90
C LEU A 242 -14.45 22.92 22.17
N ASP A 243 -13.90 24.04 21.72
CA ASP A 243 -14.52 25.37 21.90
C ASP A 243 -15.81 25.50 21.11
N SER A 244 -15.86 24.98 19.89
CA SER A 244 -17.04 25.08 19.01
C SER A 244 -18.12 24.03 19.28
N GLU A 245 -17.79 22.91 19.91
CA GLU A 245 -18.70 21.79 20.22
C GLU A 245 -18.74 21.53 21.75
N PRO A 246 -19.48 22.33 22.56
CA PRO A 246 -19.45 22.25 24.03
C PRO A 246 -19.87 20.91 24.63
N HIS A 247 -20.66 20.13 23.90
CA HIS A 247 -21.15 18.80 24.30
C HIS A 247 -20.11 17.69 24.13
N VAL A 248 -18.98 17.95 23.43
CA VAL A 248 -17.94 16.94 23.19
C VAL A 248 -17.00 16.88 24.40
N PRO A 249 -16.89 15.73 25.10
CA PRO A 249 -16.00 15.60 26.25
C PRO A 249 -14.53 15.47 25.88
N THR A 250 -14.24 14.91 24.69
CA THR A 250 -12.89 14.68 24.18
C THR A 250 -12.84 14.90 22.69
N ALA A 251 -11.99 15.80 22.21
CA ALA A 251 -11.71 15.93 20.80
C ALA A 251 -10.45 15.11 20.47
N SER A 252 -10.61 14.11 19.62
CA SER A 252 -9.56 13.13 19.34
C SER A 252 -9.30 12.93 17.86
N THR A 253 -8.13 12.36 17.57
CA THR A 253 -7.68 12.04 16.22
C THR A 253 -6.88 10.75 16.19
N PHE A 254 -7.05 9.96 15.12
CA PHE A 254 -6.03 9.00 14.69
C PHE A 254 -4.84 9.76 14.12
N PRO A 255 -3.60 9.27 14.29
CA PRO A 255 -2.42 9.97 13.76
C PRO A 255 -2.47 10.12 12.22
N ASP A 256 -2.90 9.06 11.55
CA ASP A 256 -2.97 8.97 10.10
C ASP A 256 -4.10 8.04 9.65
N ARG A 257 -4.32 7.99 8.34
CA ARG A 257 -5.36 7.16 7.74
C ARG A 257 -5.05 5.66 7.86
N ALA A 258 -3.79 5.25 7.72
CA ALA A 258 -3.41 3.85 7.81
C ALA A 258 -3.70 3.28 9.20
N THR A 259 -3.36 4.02 10.25
CA THR A 259 -3.71 3.68 11.64
C THR A 259 -5.24 3.60 11.82
N ALA A 260 -5.99 4.56 11.26
CA ALA A 260 -7.45 4.54 11.34
C ALA A 260 -8.04 3.32 10.62
N GLU A 261 -7.64 3.05 9.36
CA GLU A 261 -8.10 1.87 8.59
C GLU A 261 -7.80 0.56 9.35
N SER A 262 -6.57 0.39 9.84
CA SER A 262 -6.16 -0.79 10.59
C SER A 262 -6.96 -0.99 11.88
N LYS A 263 -7.11 0.07 12.68
CA LYS A 263 -7.85 -0.02 13.97
C LYS A 263 -9.35 -0.24 13.74
N VAL A 264 -9.95 0.44 12.78
CA VAL A 264 -11.35 0.26 12.41
C VAL A 264 -11.61 -1.15 11.90
N SER A 265 -10.78 -1.66 10.98
CA SER A 265 -10.89 -3.04 10.47
C SER A 265 -10.78 -4.07 11.58
N SER A 266 -9.87 -3.85 12.54
CA SER A 266 -9.72 -4.73 13.70
C SER A 266 -10.98 -4.73 14.58
N VAL A 267 -11.57 -3.57 14.86
CA VAL A 267 -12.83 -3.49 15.62
C VAL A 267 -13.95 -4.23 14.91
N LEU A 268 -14.12 -3.98 13.61
CA LEU A 268 -15.19 -4.61 12.82
C LEU A 268 -15.08 -6.14 12.79
N ARG A 269 -13.86 -6.68 12.68
CA ARG A 269 -13.63 -8.14 12.77
C ARG A 269 -13.91 -8.69 14.17
N MET A 270 -13.39 -8.04 15.22
CA MET A 270 -13.62 -8.50 16.61
C MET A 270 -15.08 -8.47 17.01
N LYS A 271 -15.89 -7.64 16.33
CA LYS A 271 -17.30 -7.40 16.61
C LYS A 271 -18.24 -7.94 15.52
N GLU A 272 -17.78 -8.87 14.69
CA GLU A 272 -18.53 -9.43 13.56
C GLU A 272 -19.88 -10.00 14.00
N THR A 273 -19.92 -10.77 15.08
CA THR A 273 -21.17 -11.32 15.64
C THR A 273 -22.17 -10.23 16.03
N GLU A 274 -21.70 -9.16 16.70
CA GLU A 274 -22.57 -8.04 17.08
C GLU A 274 -23.12 -7.28 15.87
N ILE A 275 -22.33 -7.20 14.78
CA ILE A 275 -22.72 -6.58 13.52
C ILE A 275 -23.78 -7.44 12.81
N ASP A 276 -23.59 -8.76 12.74
CA ASP A 276 -24.56 -9.67 12.14
C ASP A 276 -25.90 -9.65 12.86
N GLU A 277 -25.89 -9.68 14.18
CA GLU A 277 -27.10 -9.51 14.99
C GLU A 277 -27.80 -8.17 14.70
N PHE A 278 -27.02 -7.07 14.65
CA PHE A 278 -27.55 -5.75 14.32
C PHE A 278 -28.19 -5.72 12.93
N LEU A 279 -27.58 -6.31 11.91
CA LEU A 279 -28.10 -6.32 10.55
C LEU A 279 -29.44 -7.06 10.46
N ASN A 280 -29.63 -8.10 11.27
CA ASN A 280 -30.85 -8.90 11.33
C ASN A 280 -31.99 -8.24 12.14
N LYS A 281 -31.71 -7.28 13.02
CA LYS A 281 -32.73 -6.58 13.83
C LYS A 281 -33.49 -5.54 12.99
N LYS A 282 -34.82 -5.61 12.91
CA LYS A 282 -35.64 -4.70 12.08
C LYS A 282 -35.72 -3.26 12.60
N LEU A 283 -35.69 -3.05 13.91
CA LEU A 283 -35.95 -1.78 14.57
C LEU A 283 -34.72 -0.90 14.83
N GLU A 284 -33.53 -1.51 14.89
CA GLU A 284 -32.29 -0.79 15.15
C GLU A 284 -31.67 -0.31 13.84
N ASN A 285 -31.39 1.00 13.75
CA ASN A 285 -30.79 1.61 12.55
C ASN A 285 -29.35 2.06 12.76
N LYS A 286 -28.87 2.08 14.01
CA LYS A 286 -27.49 2.43 14.37
C LYS A 286 -26.95 1.43 15.38
N LEU A 287 -25.65 1.14 15.27
CA LEU A 287 -24.89 0.30 16.21
C LEU A 287 -23.66 1.09 16.66
N LEU A 288 -23.38 1.08 17.96
CA LEU A 288 -22.17 1.63 18.55
C LEU A 288 -21.29 0.45 18.98
N LEU A 289 -20.05 0.44 18.49
CA LEU A 289 -19.04 -0.56 18.81
C LEU A 289 -17.87 0.09 19.52
N GLN A 290 -17.37 -0.55 20.57
CA GLN A 290 -16.17 -0.10 21.29
C GLN A 290 -15.17 -1.23 21.46
N GLN A 291 -13.89 -0.90 21.31
CA GLN A 291 -12.78 -1.82 21.52
C GLN A 291 -11.57 -1.12 22.13
N SER A 292 -11.08 -1.67 23.25
CA SER A 292 -9.81 -1.23 23.84
C SER A 292 -8.63 -1.94 23.18
N PHE A 293 -7.54 -1.20 22.99
CA PHE A 293 -6.27 -1.71 22.46
C PHE A 293 -5.15 -1.61 23.52
N PRO A 294 -4.16 -2.52 23.53
CA PRO A 294 -3.03 -2.47 24.45
C PRO A 294 -2.13 -1.24 24.23
N SER A 295 -2.06 -0.74 23.01
CA SER A 295 -1.30 0.46 22.63
C SER A 295 -2.25 1.59 22.22
N PRO A 296 -1.84 2.86 22.35
CA PRO A 296 -2.65 3.98 21.89
C PRO A 296 -3.04 3.86 20.42
N ALA A 297 -4.30 4.13 20.12
CA ALA A 297 -4.85 4.18 18.78
C ALA A 297 -4.81 5.61 18.21
N GLY A 298 -4.63 6.60 19.06
CA GLY A 298 -4.56 8.01 18.70
C GLY A 298 -4.34 8.89 19.91
N VAL A 299 -4.57 10.20 19.73
CA VAL A 299 -4.44 11.21 20.79
C VAL A 299 -5.70 12.06 20.86
N GLY A 300 -5.93 12.69 22.00
CA GLY A 300 -7.07 13.61 22.15
C GLY A 300 -6.87 14.63 23.26
N VAL A 301 -7.50 15.77 23.11
CA VAL A 301 -7.61 16.79 24.15
C VAL A 301 -8.86 16.51 24.98
N ILE A 302 -8.65 16.26 26.27
CA ILE A 302 -9.74 15.96 27.20
C ILE A 302 -10.24 17.28 27.80
N ARG A 303 -11.53 17.59 27.65
CA ARG A 303 -12.13 18.83 28.13
C ARG A 303 -11.89 19.07 29.62
N LYS A 304 -12.10 18.05 30.45
CA LYS A 304 -11.98 18.15 31.91
C LYS A 304 -10.56 18.51 32.39
N SER A 305 -9.53 17.99 31.74
CA SER A 305 -8.12 18.22 32.11
C SER A 305 -7.45 19.31 31.28
N GLY A 306 -7.99 19.62 30.11
CA GLY A 306 -7.33 20.48 29.11
C GLY A 306 -6.05 19.89 28.50
N LYS A 307 -5.71 18.63 28.83
CA LYS A 307 -4.45 18.00 28.39
C LYS A 307 -4.65 17.19 27.12
N LEU A 308 -3.62 17.15 26.32
CA LEU A 308 -3.48 16.20 25.21
C LEU A 308 -2.96 14.87 25.79
N GLU A 309 -3.74 13.80 25.61
CA GLU A 309 -3.41 12.47 26.17
C GLU A 309 -3.48 11.40 25.05
N PRO A 310 -2.65 10.33 25.15
CA PRO A 310 -2.80 9.14 24.32
C PRO A 310 -4.10 8.41 24.68
N LEU A 311 -4.81 7.92 23.66
CA LEU A 311 -6.12 7.27 23.79
C LEU A 311 -6.09 5.89 23.14
N SER A 312 -6.68 4.89 23.80
CA SER A 312 -6.59 3.48 23.40
C SER A 312 -7.91 2.78 23.14
N VAL A 313 -9.04 3.44 23.34
CA VAL A 313 -10.37 2.91 23.00
C VAL A 313 -10.80 3.47 21.65
N VAL A 314 -11.16 2.60 20.73
CA VAL A 314 -11.75 2.98 19.44
C VAL A 314 -13.26 2.77 19.50
N THR A 315 -14.00 3.82 19.21
CA THR A 315 -15.46 3.81 19.15
C THR A 315 -15.90 4.02 17.71
N LEU A 316 -16.78 3.16 17.21
CA LEU A 316 -17.35 3.21 15.87
C LEU A 316 -18.87 3.36 15.94
N VAL A 317 -19.44 4.12 15.02
CA VAL A 317 -20.89 4.23 14.83
C VAL A 317 -21.25 3.75 13.43
N LEU A 318 -21.95 2.62 13.35
CA LEU A 318 -22.47 2.05 12.11
C LEU A 318 -23.94 2.45 11.92
N LYS A 319 -24.36 2.58 10.65
CA LYS A 319 -25.74 2.77 10.25
C LYS A 319 -26.08 1.78 9.13
N LYS A 320 -27.24 1.13 9.19
CA LYS A 320 -27.71 0.27 8.09
C LYS A 320 -27.77 1.04 6.78
N SER A 321 -27.30 0.41 5.71
CA SER A 321 -27.25 1.00 4.37
C SER A 321 -27.41 -0.06 3.30
N LYS A 322 -28.44 0.09 2.45
CA LYS A 322 -28.64 -0.77 1.28
C LYS A 322 -27.65 -0.49 0.15
N GLU A 323 -26.99 0.67 0.16
CA GLU A 323 -26.00 1.09 -0.84
C GLU A 323 -24.59 0.55 -0.53
N SER A 324 -24.41 0.05 0.69
CA SER A 324 -23.12 -0.54 1.10
C SER A 324 -23.11 -2.05 0.83
N PRO A 325 -22.05 -2.59 0.20
CA PRO A 325 -21.93 -4.02 -0.07
C PRO A 325 -21.88 -4.88 1.18
N VAL A 326 -21.61 -4.29 2.35
CA VAL A 326 -21.56 -4.97 3.66
C VAL A 326 -22.83 -4.72 4.51
N GLY A 327 -23.88 -4.11 3.94
CA GLY A 327 -25.16 -3.86 4.62
C GLY A 327 -25.17 -2.69 5.60
N TYR A 328 -24.04 -2.06 5.88
CA TYR A 328 -23.92 -0.89 6.76
C TYR A 328 -22.98 0.17 6.20
N ASN A 329 -23.12 1.40 6.69
CA ASN A 329 -22.16 2.48 6.49
C ASN A 329 -21.55 2.90 7.82
N LEU A 330 -20.23 3.11 7.86
CA LEU A 330 -19.52 3.68 8.99
C LEU A 330 -19.76 5.20 8.99
N LEU A 331 -20.56 5.70 9.92
CA LEU A 331 -20.85 7.13 10.03
C LEU A 331 -19.67 7.90 10.60
N THR A 332 -19.08 7.38 11.67
CA THR A 332 -17.92 7.99 12.34
C THR A 332 -17.17 6.95 13.14
N GLY A 333 -15.92 7.27 13.46
CA GLY A 333 -15.11 6.55 14.43
C GLY A 333 -14.13 7.54 15.06
N TYR A 334 -13.86 7.35 16.34
CA TYR A 334 -13.00 8.24 17.11
C TYR A 334 -12.31 7.45 18.24
N VAL A 335 -11.29 8.05 18.85
CA VAL A 335 -10.57 7.45 19.96
C VAL A 335 -10.95 8.10 21.28
N GLU A 336 -11.03 7.29 22.32
CA GLU A 336 -11.44 7.70 23.67
C GLU A 336 -10.49 7.17 24.74
N LYS A 337 -10.62 7.74 25.94
CA LYS A 337 -9.92 7.25 27.12
C LYS A 337 -10.60 5.97 27.61
N ASN A 338 -9.79 5.01 28.08
CA ASN A 338 -10.33 3.86 28.79
C ASN A 338 -10.88 4.34 30.15
N GLU A 339 -12.19 4.43 30.28
CA GLU A 339 -12.83 4.66 31.56
C GLU A 339 -12.83 3.31 32.32
N LYS A 340 -11.84 3.12 33.20
CA LYS A 340 -11.90 2.12 34.27
C LYS A 340 -12.43 2.75 35.52
#